data_3e81aebc5dde055aff1a1db7ea82c34e
#
_entry.id   3e81aebc5dde055aff1a1db7ea82c34e
#
_cell.length_a   1.000
_cell.length_b   1.000
_cell.length_c   1.000
_cell.angle_alpha   90.00
_cell.angle_beta   90.00
_cell.angle_gamma   90.00
#
_symmetry.space_group_name_H-M   'P 1'
#
loop_
_entity.id
_entity.type
_entity.pdbx_description
1 polymer ?
#
loop_
_entity_poly.entity_id
_entity_poly.type
_entity_poly.pdbx_seq_one_letter_code
_entity_poly.pdbx_strand_id
1 'polypeptide(L)'
;MERSVKSQGLCWCWLAKVTRHSLIFLLSAVLLSESVGATQRNQRLQIAQQPENTKQDATRAAADKLTQEGLKLYQQGTAESLRQAREKWLEALKLWQQIDDKTWQAVTLLGIGRVYSSLGEKQEALKYYNQALPLYRAVEDRRGEATTLNNIGLVYYSLGEKQEALKYYNQALPLRRAVEDRRGEATTLNNIGGVYDSLGEKQEALKYYNQALPLTRAVGDREGEAATLNNIGLVYSSLGEKQEALKYYNQALPLFRVVEDREGEATTLNNIGGVYDSLGEKQEALKYYNQA
;
A
#
# COMPACT_ATOMS: atom_id res chain seq x y z
N MET A 1 -3.77 -25.81 -10.36
CA MET A 1 -3.99 -24.56 -11.13
C MET A 1 -3.61 -23.41 -10.22
N GLU A 2 -2.35 -22.99 -10.31
CA GLU A 2 -1.79 -21.90 -9.53
C GLU A 2 -2.19 -20.58 -10.15
N ARG A 3 -2.92 -19.76 -9.42
CA ARG A 3 -3.17 -18.37 -9.82
C ARG A 3 -2.21 -17.46 -9.06
N SER A 4 -1.26 -16.93 -9.79
CA SER A 4 -0.38 -15.84 -9.39
C SER A 4 -1.21 -14.59 -9.11
N VAL A 5 -1.20 -14.12 -7.89
CA VAL A 5 -1.71 -12.79 -7.54
C VAL A 5 -0.67 -11.76 -7.99
N LYS A 6 -0.78 -11.32 -9.25
CA LYS A 6 -0.05 -10.18 -9.80
C LYS A 6 -0.85 -8.91 -9.57
N SER A 7 -0.88 -8.41 -8.39
CA SER A 7 -1.32 -7.03 -8.21
C SER A 7 -0.85 -6.50 -6.88
N GLN A 8 0.16 -5.73 -6.87
CA GLN A 8 0.57 -4.65 -5.96
C GLN A 8 2.07 -4.37 -6.04
N GLY A 9 2.66 -4.56 -7.21
CA GLY A 9 4.11 -4.45 -7.45
C GLY A 9 4.63 -3.06 -7.76
N LEU A 10 4.21 -1.97 -7.11
CA LEU A 10 4.62 -0.63 -7.55
C LEU A 10 5.21 0.31 -6.48
N CYS A 11 5.33 -0.13 -5.24
CA CYS A 11 5.94 0.73 -4.22
C CYS A 11 7.44 0.45 -3.96
N TRP A 12 8.05 -0.56 -4.60
CA TRP A 12 9.39 -1.06 -4.22
C TRP A 12 10.53 -0.65 -5.16
N CYS A 13 10.26 -0.16 -6.36
CA CYS A 13 11.33 0.28 -7.28
C CYS A 13 12.12 1.52 -6.81
N TRP A 14 11.66 2.22 -5.77
CA TRP A 14 12.34 3.40 -5.24
C TRP A 14 13.41 3.09 -4.19
N LEU A 15 13.33 1.94 -3.54
CA LEU A 15 14.27 1.52 -2.48
C LEU A 15 15.69 1.19 -2.97
N ALA A 16 15.86 0.88 -4.26
CA ALA A 16 17.17 0.54 -4.83
C ALA A 16 18.04 1.75 -5.20
N LYS A 17 17.51 2.99 -5.18
CA LYS A 17 18.25 4.19 -5.61
C LYS A 17 18.78 5.09 -4.48
N VAL A 18 18.38 4.87 -3.24
CA VAL A 18 18.80 5.74 -2.12
C VAL A 18 20.16 5.36 -1.51
N THR A 19 20.71 4.19 -1.80
CA THR A 19 21.93 3.69 -1.16
C THR A 19 23.25 4.11 -1.80
N ARG A 20 23.26 4.98 -2.82
CA ARG A 20 24.51 5.25 -3.57
C ARG A 20 25.07 6.68 -3.52
N HIS A 21 24.45 7.65 -2.87
CA HIS A 21 24.88 9.07 -2.98
C HIS A 21 25.04 9.84 -1.65
N SER A 22 25.49 9.23 -0.57
CA SER A 22 25.80 9.98 0.67
C SER A 22 27.13 9.65 1.31
N LEU A 23 28.16 9.39 0.52
CA LEU A 23 29.48 9.09 1.08
C LEU A 23 30.63 9.72 0.28
N ILE A 24 30.50 10.98 -0.13
CA ILE A 24 31.64 11.77 -0.58
C ILE A 24 31.32 13.24 -0.24
N PHE A 25 31.74 13.73 0.90
CA PHE A 25 32.19 15.11 1.18
C PHE A 25 32.36 15.24 2.69
N LEU A 26 33.60 15.03 3.14
CA LEU A 26 34.21 15.68 4.30
C LEU A 26 35.62 15.12 4.51
N LEU A 27 36.55 15.55 3.67
CA LEU A 27 37.98 15.41 3.94
C LEU A 27 38.70 16.54 3.21
N SER A 28 38.79 17.67 3.88
CA SER A 28 39.94 18.57 3.68
C SER A 28 39.99 19.63 4.79
N ALA A 29 41.15 19.75 5.31
CA ALA A 29 41.68 20.79 6.18
C ALA A 29 41.45 20.66 7.71
N VAL A 30 42.37 20.08 8.39
CA VAL A 30 43.25 20.84 9.33
C VAL A 30 44.56 20.07 9.48
N LEU A 31 45.63 20.64 9.03
CA LEU A 31 47.01 20.24 9.29
C LEU A 31 47.57 21.10 10.43
N LEU A 32 48.27 20.39 11.27
CA LEU A 32 49.41 20.84 12.12
C LEU A 32 49.15 21.31 13.55
N SER A 33 49.84 20.55 14.39
CA SER A 33 50.31 20.71 15.76
C SER A 33 49.39 20.17 16.84
N GLU A 34 49.77 19.02 17.36
CA GLU A 34 50.02 18.79 18.79
C GLU A 34 50.22 17.30 19.10
N SER A 35 51.41 17.06 19.64
CA SER A 35 51.79 16.03 20.59
C SER A 35 51.32 14.57 20.42
N VAL A 36 52.30 13.70 20.43
CA VAL A 36 52.25 12.20 20.40
C VAL A 36 51.16 11.56 21.31
N GLY A 37 50.67 12.30 22.32
CA GLY A 37 49.63 11.81 23.24
C GLY A 37 48.18 11.80 22.65
N ALA A 38 47.87 12.73 21.71
CA ALA A 38 46.56 12.82 21.10
C ALA A 38 46.36 11.75 20.00
N THR A 39 47.44 11.38 19.32
CA THR A 39 47.44 10.39 18.25
C THR A 39 47.12 8.97 18.77
N GLN A 40 47.69 8.62 19.94
CA GLN A 40 47.41 7.31 20.56
C GLN A 40 45.97 7.21 21.11
N ARG A 41 45.39 8.30 21.59
CA ARG A 41 44.01 8.34 22.08
C ARG A 41 43.01 8.23 20.91
N ASN A 42 43.28 8.92 19.80
CA ASN A 42 42.47 8.82 18.60
C ASN A 42 42.58 7.45 17.90
N GLN A 43 43.79 6.85 17.87
CA GLN A 43 43.94 5.47 17.37
C GLN A 43 43.20 4.43 18.23
N ARG A 44 43.22 4.56 19.55
CA ARG A 44 42.45 3.67 20.44
C ARG A 44 40.93 3.84 20.27
N LEU A 45 40.46 5.07 20.07
CA LEU A 45 39.04 5.33 19.76
C LEU A 45 38.65 4.78 18.38
N GLN A 46 39.48 4.95 17.36
CA GLN A 46 39.25 4.37 16.03
C GLN A 46 39.28 2.83 16.03
N ILE A 47 40.22 2.21 16.79
CA ILE A 47 40.29 0.74 16.91
C ILE A 47 39.10 0.20 17.71
N ALA A 48 38.57 0.95 18.69
CA ALA A 48 37.38 0.54 19.45
C ALA A 48 36.08 0.72 18.65
N GLN A 49 36.02 1.66 17.71
CA GLN A 49 34.83 1.89 16.84
C GLN A 49 34.77 0.97 15.64
N GLN A 50 35.89 0.44 15.14
CA GLN A 50 35.91 -0.51 14.01
C GLN A 50 35.12 -1.81 14.23
N PRO A 51 35.25 -2.51 15.38
CA PRO A 51 34.48 -3.74 15.61
C PRO A 51 32.98 -3.47 15.82
N GLU A 52 32.60 -2.29 16.30
CA GLU A 52 31.20 -1.93 16.51
C GLU A 52 30.51 -1.59 15.18
N ASN A 53 31.19 -0.86 14.28
CA ASN A 53 30.71 -0.60 12.92
C ASN A 53 30.56 -1.90 12.11
N THR A 54 31.54 -2.81 12.17
CA THR A 54 31.46 -4.09 11.46
C THR A 54 30.32 -4.97 11.98
N LYS A 55 30.03 -4.94 13.27
CA LYS A 55 28.89 -5.65 13.87
C LYS A 55 27.56 -5.06 13.44
N GLN A 56 27.46 -3.72 13.41
CA GLN A 56 26.27 -3.02 12.95
C GLN A 56 26.00 -3.29 11.45
N ASP A 57 27.05 -3.26 10.62
CA ASP A 57 26.94 -3.60 9.20
C ASP A 57 26.48 -5.03 8.97
N ALA A 58 27.02 -6.00 9.73
CA ALA A 58 26.60 -7.39 9.67
C ALA A 58 25.12 -7.56 10.10
N THR A 59 24.71 -6.86 11.16
CA THR A 59 23.31 -6.87 11.63
C THR A 59 22.38 -6.29 10.57
N ARG A 60 22.75 -5.16 9.95
CA ARG A 60 22.01 -4.55 8.84
C ARG A 60 21.86 -5.51 7.66
N ALA A 61 22.96 -6.15 7.23
CA ALA A 61 22.92 -7.10 6.13
C ALA A 61 22.00 -8.30 6.43
N ALA A 62 22.00 -8.80 7.66
CA ALA A 62 21.09 -9.85 8.10
C ALA A 62 19.63 -9.41 8.09
N ALA A 63 19.35 -8.19 8.57
CA ALA A 63 18.01 -7.61 8.57
C ALA A 63 17.48 -7.39 7.13
N ASP A 64 18.32 -6.86 6.24
CA ASP A 64 18.01 -6.68 4.82
C ASP A 64 17.63 -8.03 4.16
N LYS A 65 18.43 -9.05 4.41
CA LYS A 65 18.17 -10.40 3.88
C LYS A 65 16.80 -10.92 4.32
N LEU A 66 16.50 -10.88 5.62
CA LEU A 66 15.21 -11.31 6.17
C LEU A 66 14.04 -10.47 5.61
N THR A 67 14.24 -9.17 5.45
CA THR A 67 13.24 -8.28 4.85
C THR A 67 12.93 -8.69 3.40
N GLN A 68 13.96 -9.03 2.60
CA GLN A 68 13.80 -9.49 1.23
C GLN A 68 13.16 -10.89 1.14
N GLU A 69 13.54 -11.81 2.02
CA GLU A 69 12.92 -13.14 2.11
C GLU A 69 11.42 -13.00 2.44
N GLY A 70 11.09 -12.17 3.43
CA GLY A 70 9.70 -11.88 3.79
C GLY A 70 8.90 -11.28 2.64
N LEU A 71 9.51 -10.37 1.86
CA LEU A 71 8.85 -9.79 0.69
C LEU A 71 8.52 -10.84 -0.38
N LYS A 72 9.47 -11.73 -0.69
CA LYS A 72 9.25 -12.81 -1.66
C LYS A 72 8.12 -13.73 -1.23
N LEU A 73 8.06 -14.07 0.05
CA LEU A 73 7.00 -14.89 0.63
C LEU A 73 5.63 -14.16 0.58
N TYR A 74 5.61 -12.87 0.90
CA TYR A 74 4.40 -12.04 0.83
C TYR A 74 3.83 -11.99 -0.60
N GLN A 75 4.69 -11.89 -1.61
CA GLN A 75 4.28 -11.86 -3.02
C GLN A 75 3.64 -13.16 -3.52
N GLN A 76 3.86 -14.28 -2.86
CA GLN A 76 3.21 -15.56 -3.19
C GLN A 76 1.73 -15.57 -2.81
N GLY A 77 1.30 -14.80 -1.82
CA GLY A 77 -0.10 -14.53 -1.47
C GLY A 77 -0.85 -15.71 -0.84
N THR A 78 -0.23 -16.87 -0.62
CA THR A 78 -0.89 -17.98 0.07
C THR A 78 -0.91 -17.75 1.59
N ALA A 79 -1.91 -18.33 2.28
CA ALA A 79 -1.98 -18.19 3.74
C ALA A 79 -0.70 -18.70 4.44
N GLU A 80 -0.09 -19.75 3.92
CA GLU A 80 1.16 -20.30 4.45
C GLU A 80 2.34 -19.36 4.20
N SER A 81 2.52 -18.89 2.97
CA SER A 81 3.60 -17.94 2.65
C SER A 81 3.46 -16.61 3.38
N LEU A 82 2.22 -16.15 3.63
CA LEU A 82 1.96 -14.97 4.43
C LEU A 82 2.40 -15.15 5.89
N ARG A 83 2.13 -16.33 6.51
CA ARG A 83 2.62 -16.63 7.85
C ARG A 83 4.15 -16.65 7.91
N GLN A 84 4.78 -17.29 6.94
CA GLN A 84 6.25 -17.32 6.83
C GLN A 84 6.83 -15.92 6.61
N ALA A 85 6.20 -15.08 5.77
CA ALA A 85 6.59 -13.68 5.60
C ALA A 85 6.57 -12.90 6.91
N ARG A 86 5.52 -13.10 7.72
CA ARG A 86 5.39 -12.51 9.05
C ARG A 86 6.55 -12.90 9.95
N GLU A 87 6.90 -14.18 10.00
CA GLU A 87 8.01 -14.67 10.83
C GLU A 87 9.32 -14.00 10.42
N LYS A 88 9.64 -13.99 9.11
CA LYS A 88 10.82 -13.31 8.58
C LYS A 88 10.87 -11.84 8.94
N TRP A 89 9.75 -11.14 8.82
CA TRP A 89 9.69 -9.72 9.16
C TRP A 89 9.74 -9.45 10.67
N LEU A 90 9.21 -10.34 11.52
CA LEU A 90 9.39 -10.25 12.96
C LEU A 90 10.86 -10.43 13.39
N GLU A 91 11.59 -11.31 12.74
CA GLU A 91 13.04 -11.45 12.95
C GLU A 91 13.79 -10.21 12.44
N ALA A 92 13.47 -9.73 11.24
CA ALA A 92 14.05 -8.50 10.69
C ALA A 92 13.81 -7.30 11.60
N LEU A 93 12.60 -7.14 12.14
CA LEU A 93 12.23 -6.05 13.04
C LEU A 93 13.15 -5.98 14.27
N LYS A 94 13.44 -7.14 14.88
CA LYS A 94 14.36 -7.20 16.02
C LYS A 94 15.76 -6.68 15.68
N LEU A 95 16.25 -7.01 14.49
CA LEU A 95 17.56 -6.55 14.03
C LEU A 95 17.55 -5.05 13.70
N TRP A 96 16.48 -4.55 13.06
CA TRP A 96 16.30 -3.11 12.83
C TRP A 96 16.19 -2.30 14.12
N GLN A 97 15.59 -2.87 15.17
CA GLN A 97 15.54 -2.28 16.50
C GLN A 97 16.93 -2.26 17.17
N GLN A 98 17.73 -3.33 17.00
CA GLN A 98 19.10 -3.39 17.56
C GLN A 98 20.01 -2.29 17.03
N ILE A 99 19.84 -1.88 15.78
CA ILE A 99 20.64 -0.82 15.14
C ILE A 99 19.91 0.53 15.10
N ASP A 100 18.77 0.66 15.76
CA ASP A 100 17.90 1.85 15.85
C ASP A 100 17.55 2.47 14.47
N ASP A 101 17.38 1.64 13.44
CA ASP A 101 16.95 2.12 12.11
C ASP A 101 15.44 2.30 12.07
N LYS A 102 14.96 3.48 12.45
CA LYS A 102 13.53 3.80 12.53
C LYS A 102 12.79 3.68 11.19
N THR A 103 13.47 3.99 10.09
CA THR A 103 12.90 3.89 8.75
C THR A 103 12.53 2.44 8.43
N TRP A 104 13.49 1.52 8.60
CA TRP A 104 13.24 0.12 8.35
C TRP A 104 12.35 -0.55 9.39
N GLN A 105 12.36 -0.08 10.63
CA GLN A 105 11.37 -0.51 11.63
C GLN A 105 9.95 -0.17 11.15
N ALA A 106 9.71 1.07 10.68
CA ALA A 106 8.39 1.49 10.19
C ALA A 106 7.94 0.68 8.97
N VAL A 107 8.83 0.48 8.00
CA VAL A 107 8.56 -0.33 6.78
C VAL A 107 8.21 -1.77 7.16
N THR A 108 8.97 -2.37 8.07
CA THR A 108 8.77 -3.75 8.50
C THR A 108 7.46 -3.91 9.27
N LEU A 109 7.15 -2.99 10.19
CA LEU A 109 5.89 -2.98 10.93
C LEU A 109 4.68 -2.81 10.00
N LEU A 110 4.76 -1.93 8.99
CA LEU A 110 3.74 -1.78 7.97
C LEU A 110 3.54 -3.10 7.20
N GLY A 111 4.62 -3.77 6.82
CA GLY A 111 4.58 -5.08 6.16
C GLY A 111 3.89 -6.14 7.01
N ILE A 112 4.25 -6.26 8.28
CA ILE A 112 3.63 -7.18 9.23
C ILE A 112 2.13 -6.90 9.38
N GLY A 113 1.75 -5.61 9.54
CA GLY A 113 0.36 -5.20 9.61
C GLY A 113 -0.44 -5.61 8.37
N ARG A 114 0.16 -5.50 7.17
CA ARG A 114 -0.47 -5.95 5.92
C ARG A 114 -0.68 -7.46 5.88
N VAL A 115 0.29 -8.25 6.37
CA VAL A 115 0.13 -9.71 6.48
C VAL A 115 -1.04 -10.05 7.39
N TYR A 116 -1.10 -9.47 8.59
CA TYR A 116 -2.22 -9.70 9.51
C TYR A 116 -3.57 -9.29 8.88
N SER A 117 -3.60 -8.16 8.18
CA SER A 117 -4.81 -7.73 7.46
C SER A 117 -5.24 -8.73 6.39
N SER A 118 -4.28 -9.27 5.60
CA SER A 118 -4.54 -10.28 4.56
C SER A 118 -4.98 -11.63 5.13
N LEU A 119 -4.51 -11.98 6.32
CA LEU A 119 -4.94 -13.19 7.06
C LEU A 119 -6.29 -12.99 7.79
N GLY A 120 -6.89 -11.82 7.73
CA GLY A 120 -8.14 -11.51 8.43
C GLY A 120 -7.97 -11.14 9.91
N GLU A 121 -6.75 -11.11 10.43
CA GLU A 121 -6.41 -10.82 11.82
C GLU A 121 -6.39 -9.29 12.06
N LYS A 122 -7.57 -8.66 11.98
CA LYS A 122 -7.77 -7.20 11.90
C LYS A 122 -7.20 -6.43 13.10
N GLN A 123 -7.37 -6.96 14.32
CA GLN A 123 -6.89 -6.29 15.54
C GLN A 123 -5.36 -6.27 15.61
N GLU A 124 -4.71 -7.38 15.24
CA GLU A 124 -3.24 -7.42 15.15
C GLU A 124 -2.74 -6.49 14.05
N ALA A 125 -3.42 -6.42 12.90
CA ALA A 125 -3.07 -5.46 11.85
C ALA A 125 -3.05 -4.02 12.37
N LEU A 126 -4.11 -3.59 13.08
CA LEU A 126 -4.18 -2.26 13.71
C LEU A 126 -3.05 -2.03 14.70
N LYS A 127 -2.71 -3.01 15.50
CA LYS A 127 -1.61 -2.92 16.47
C LYS A 127 -0.28 -2.61 15.79
N TYR A 128 0.05 -3.30 14.70
CA TYR A 128 1.29 -3.08 13.96
C TYR A 128 1.29 -1.77 13.17
N TYR A 129 0.17 -1.39 12.56
CA TYR A 129 0.04 -0.10 11.90
C TYR A 129 0.18 1.07 12.89
N ASN A 130 -0.40 0.97 14.08
CA ASN A 130 -0.28 1.98 15.13
C ASN A 130 1.15 2.09 15.69
N GLN A 131 1.98 1.05 15.58
CA GLN A 131 3.40 1.11 15.89
C GLN A 131 4.22 1.74 14.74
N ALA A 132 3.84 1.47 13.47
CA ALA A 132 4.51 2.04 12.30
C ALA A 132 4.31 3.56 12.18
N LEU A 133 3.09 4.03 12.47
CA LEU A 133 2.67 5.42 12.25
C LEU A 133 3.57 6.47 12.93
N PRO A 134 3.89 6.37 14.25
CA PRO A 134 4.78 7.33 14.89
C PRO A 134 6.21 7.28 14.36
N LEU A 135 6.67 6.14 13.87
CA LEU A 135 8.00 6.02 13.27
C LEU A 135 8.06 6.74 11.92
N TYR A 136 7.07 6.58 11.05
CA TYR A 136 7.00 7.34 9.80
C TYR A 136 6.95 8.85 10.05
N ARG A 137 6.22 9.30 11.07
CA ARG A 137 6.21 10.70 11.50
C ARG A 137 7.58 11.16 11.98
N ALA A 138 8.28 10.34 12.78
CA ALA A 138 9.60 10.67 13.32
C ALA A 138 10.68 10.75 12.24
N VAL A 139 10.56 10.01 11.13
CA VAL A 139 11.47 10.08 9.98
C VAL A 139 10.95 10.97 8.85
N GLU A 140 9.87 11.70 9.08
CA GLU A 140 9.22 12.62 8.14
C GLU A 140 8.82 11.97 6.78
N ASP A 141 8.62 10.64 6.77
CA ASP A 141 8.13 9.93 5.58
C ASP A 141 6.60 10.08 5.46
N ARG A 142 6.18 11.19 4.86
CA ARG A 142 4.75 11.48 4.61
C ARG A 142 4.05 10.45 3.73
N ARG A 143 4.80 9.79 2.82
CA ARG A 143 4.23 8.74 1.96
C ARG A 143 3.96 7.47 2.77
N GLY A 144 4.90 7.05 3.61
CA GLY A 144 4.73 5.94 4.54
C GLY A 144 3.61 6.20 5.55
N GLU A 145 3.55 7.42 6.11
CA GLU A 145 2.47 7.86 7.00
C GLU A 145 1.10 7.73 6.31
N ALA A 146 0.94 8.32 5.12
CA ALA A 146 -0.32 8.26 4.36
C ALA A 146 -0.72 6.82 4.02
N THR A 147 0.24 5.98 3.66
CA THR A 147 -0.01 4.56 3.37
C THR A 147 -0.50 3.82 4.61
N THR A 148 0.11 4.08 5.75
CA THR A 148 -0.28 3.46 7.03
C THR A 148 -1.67 3.91 7.46
N LEU A 149 -1.97 5.21 7.37
CA LEU A 149 -3.30 5.76 7.68
C LEU A 149 -4.37 5.16 6.76
N ASN A 150 -4.10 5.04 5.45
CA ASN A 150 -5.03 4.41 4.51
C ASN A 150 -5.29 2.94 4.87
N ASN A 151 -4.26 2.19 5.26
CA ASN A 151 -4.42 0.78 5.65
C ASN A 151 -5.20 0.64 6.97
N ILE A 152 -4.99 1.54 7.93
CA ILE A 152 -5.81 1.59 9.16
C ILE A 152 -7.28 1.85 8.78
N GLY A 153 -7.55 2.84 7.90
CA GLY A 153 -8.89 3.12 7.41
C GLY A 153 -9.55 1.90 6.75
N LEU A 154 -8.78 1.15 5.95
CA LEU A 154 -9.27 -0.07 5.30
C LEU A 154 -9.65 -1.16 6.33
N VAL A 155 -8.85 -1.32 7.39
CA VAL A 155 -9.19 -2.26 8.48
C VAL A 155 -10.47 -1.83 9.19
N TYR A 156 -10.63 -0.55 9.55
CA TYR A 156 -11.86 -0.06 10.18
C TYR A 156 -13.08 -0.22 9.25
N TYR A 157 -12.92 0.04 7.96
CA TYR A 157 -13.96 -0.22 6.97
C TYR A 157 -14.38 -1.70 6.96
N SER A 158 -13.39 -2.61 6.97
CA SER A 158 -13.65 -4.05 7.00
C SER A 158 -14.23 -4.57 8.32
N LEU A 159 -14.13 -3.80 9.41
CA LEU A 159 -14.79 -4.04 10.70
C LEU A 159 -16.21 -3.43 10.76
N GLY A 160 -16.63 -2.72 9.71
CA GLY A 160 -17.89 -1.99 9.67
C GLY A 160 -17.87 -0.62 10.37
N GLU A 161 -16.72 -0.23 10.91
CA GLU A 161 -16.50 1.05 11.62
C GLU A 161 -16.28 2.19 10.62
N LYS A 162 -17.33 2.51 9.84
CA LYS A 162 -17.29 3.39 8.66
C LYS A 162 -16.82 4.81 9.00
N GLN A 163 -17.20 5.35 10.14
CA GLN A 163 -16.81 6.71 10.57
C GLN A 163 -15.32 6.78 10.94
N GLU A 164 -14.80 5.76 11.61
CA GLU A 164 -13.36 5.67 11.88
C GLU A 164 -12.58 5.50 10.58
N ALA A 165 -13.06 4.69 9.64
CA ALA A 165 -12.45 4.58 8.32
C ALA A 165 -12.31 5.93 7.63
N LEU A 166 -13.40 6.72 7.56
CA LEU A 166 -13.37 8.08 6.99
C LEU A 166 -12.36 8.99 7.69
N LYS A 167 -12.30 8.93 9.01
CA LYS A 167 -11.35 9.73 9.80
C LYS A 167 -9.90 9.46 9.39
N TYR A 168 -9.52 8.20 9.19
CA TYR A 168 -8.16 7.84 8.77
C TYR A 168 -7.89 8.16 7.30
N TYR A 169 -8.84 7.92 6.41
CA TYR A 169 -8.70 8.30 5.01
C TYR A 169 -8.57 9.82 4.82
N ASN A 170 -9.36 10.61 5.59
CA ASN A 170 -9.27 12.06 5.56
C ASN A 170 -7.95 12.62 6.12
N GLN A 171 -7.23 11.86 6.96
CA GLN A 171 -5.87 12.18 7.35
C GLN A 171 -4.84 11.80 6.26
N ALA A 172 -5.05 10.68 5.56
CA ALA A 172 -4.15 10.22 4.50
C ALA A 172 -4.18 11.12 3.26
N LEU A 173 -5.37 11.59 2.87
CA LEU A 173 -5.58 12.32 1.62
C LEU A 173 -4.70 13.59 1.48
N PRO A 174 -4.65 14.52 2.46
CA PRO A 174 -3.80 15.71 2.35
C PRO A 174 -2.30 15.36 2.29
N LEU A 175 -1.87 14.29 2.95
CA LEU A 175 -0.48 13.83 2.87
C LEU A 175 -0.13 13.34 1.46
N ARG A 176 -1.03 12.57 0.82
CA ARG A 176 -0.86 12.14 -0.58
C ARG A 176 -0.72 13.32 -1.52
N ARG A 177 -1.59 14.33 -1.36
CA ARG A 177 -1.54 15.57 -2.15
C ARG A 177 -0.24 16.34 -1.94
N ALA A 178 0.21 16.47 -0.69
CA ALA A 178 1.44 17.18 -0.35
C ALA A 178 2.72 16.54 -0.94
N VAL A 179 2.70 15.23 -1.22
CA VAL A 179 3.84 14.51 -1.83
C VAL A 179 3.58 14.13 -3.30
N GLU A 180 2.55 14.71 -3.91
CA GLU A 180 2.13 14.49 -5.30
C GLU A 180 1.96 13.00 -5.67
N ASP A 181 1.56 12.18 -4.69
CA ASP A 181 1.29 10.77 -4.88
C ASP A 181 -0.09 10.55 -5.50
N ARG A 182 -0.23 10.88 -6.78
CA ARG A 182 -1.51 10.83 -7.50
C ARG A 182 -2.18 9.46 -7.48
N ARG A 183 -1.38 8.37 -7.54
CA ARG A 183 -1.92 7.01 -7.44
C ARG A 183 -2.49 6.75 -6.04
N GLY A 184 -1.74 7.07 -4.99
CA GLY A 184 -2.21 6.96 -3.62
C GLY A 184 -3.41 7.87 -3.34
N GLU A 185 -3.43 9.08 -3.89
CA GLU A 185 -4.59 9.99 -3.80
C GLU A 185 -5.83 9.34 -4.41
N ALA A 186 -5.75 8.80 -5.63
CA ALA A 186 -6.86 8.11 -6.29
C ALA A 186 -7.37 6.92 -5.46
N THR A 187 -6.45 6.10 -4.93
CA THR A 187 -6.80 4.96 -4.06
C THR A 187 -7.55 5.43 -2.82
N THR A 188 -7.06 6.49 -2.15
CA THR A 188 -7.71 7.02 -0.94
C THR A 188 -9.09 7.61 -1.26
N LEU A 189 -9.23 8.33 -2.37
CA LEU A 189 -10.52 8.86 -2.83
C LEU A 189 -11.51 7.73 -3.15
N ASN A 190 -11.08 6.66 -3.81
CA ASN A 190 -11.90 5.47 -4.06
C ASN A 190 -12.36 4.83 -2.75
N ASN A 191 -11.48 4.70 -1.77
CA ASN A 191 -11.84 4.13 -0.46
C ASN A 191 -12.87 5.01 0.27
N ILE A 192 -12.71 6.33 0.24
CA ILE A 192 -13.71 7.27 0.80
C ILE A 192 -15.05 7.12 0.07
N GLY A 193 -15.03 7.07 -1.26
CA GLY A 193 -16.22 6.82 -2.08
C GLY A 193 -16.93 5.53 -1.69
N GLY A 194 -16.18 4.43 -1.48
CA GLY A 194 -16.71 3.15 -1.04
C GLY A 194 -17.37 3.21 0.34
N VAL A 195 -16.80 4.00 1.27
CA VAL A 195 -17.43 4.20 2.57
C VAL A 195 -18.76 4.94 2.42
N TYR A 196 -18.82 6.05 1.66
CA TYR A 196 -20.06 6.80 1.42
C TYR A 196 -21.09 5.95 0.70
N ASP A 197 -20.67 5.16 -0.29
CA ASP A 197 -21.57 4.21 -0.96
C ASP A 197 -22.20 3.24 0.03
N SER A 198 -21.39 2.67 0.91
CA SER A 198 -21.84 1.74 1.95
C SER A 198 -22.71 2.39 3.04
N LEU A 199 -22.62 3.72 3.24
CA LEU A 199 -23.50 4.51 4.10
C LEU A 199 -24.83 4.85 3.41
N GLY A 200 -24.96 4.58 2.11
CA GLY A 200 -26.13 4.99 1.31
C GLY A 200 -26.04 6.43 0.79
N GLU A 201 -24.94 7.13 1.06
CA GLU A 201 -24.70 8.50 0.63
C GLU A 201 -24.18 8.55 -0.82
N LYS A 202 -25.03 8.11 -1.75
CA LYS A 202 -24.69 7.83 -3.15
C LYS A 202 -24.08 9.02 -3.90
N GLN A 203 -24.58 10.23 -3.63
CA GLN A 203 -24.07 11.44 -4.28
C GLN A 203 -22.65 11.80 -3.80
N GLU A 204 -22.38 11.66 -2.50
CA GLU A 204 -21.03 11.85 -1.98
C GLU A 204 -20.08 10.76 -2.53
N ALA A 205 -20.52 9.51 -2.63
CA ALA A 205 -19.73 8.45 -3.24
C ALA A 205 -19.32 8.83 -4.68
N LEU A 206 -20.26 9.24 -5.52
CA LEU A 206 -20.00 9.69 -6.89
C LEU A 206 -19.02 10.86 -6.94
N LYS A 207 -19.13 11.81 -6.02
CA LYS A 207 -18.23 12.97 -5.95
C LYS A 207 -16.78 12.53 -5.72
N TYR A 208 -16.53 11.57 -4.83
CA TYR A 208 -15.19 11.06 -4.57
C TYR A 208 -14.66 10.18 -5.70
N TYR A 209 -15.47 9.30 -6.27
CA TYR A 209 -15.10 8.50 -7.42
C TYR A 209 -14.76 9.36 -8.66
N ASN A 210 -15.54 10.42 -8.89
CA ASN A 210 -15.29 11.36 -9.99
C ASN A 210 -14.02 12.20 -9.78
N GLN A 211 -13.51 12.34 -8.55
CA GLN A 211 -12.18 12.90 -8.29
C GLN A 211 -11.07 11.86 -8.52
N ALA A 212 -11.32 10.59 -8.20
CA ALA A 212 -10.33 9.51 -8.37
C ALA A 212 -10.07 9.20 -9.85
N LEU A 213 -11.12 9.13 -10.67
CA LEU A 213 -11.07 8.68 -12.06
C LEU A 213 -10.06 9.45 -12.94
N PRO A 214 -10.01 10.78 -12.96
CA PRO A 214 -9.00 11.50 -13.74
C PRO A 214 -7.58 11.27 -13.24
N LEU A 215 -7.38 10.98 -11.97
CA LEU A 215 -6.06 10.69 -11.40
C LEU A 215 -5.56 9.31 -11.85
N THR A 216 -6.41 8.28 -11.82
CA THR A 216 -6.05 6.95 -12.30
C THR A 216 -5.67 6.99 -13.78
N ARG A 217 -6.43 7.73 -14.60
CA ARG A 217 -6.15 7.95 -16.03
C ARG A 217 -4.81 8.67 -16.24
N ALA A 218 -4.57 9.73 -15.49
CA ALA A 218 -3.36 10.54 -15.62
C ALA A 218 -2.06 9.78 -15.30
N VAL A 219 -2.14 8.77 -14.40
CA VAL A 219 -0.98 7.94 -14.03
C VAL A 219 -0.94 6.60 -14.77
N GLY A 220 -1.86 6.36 -15.70
CA GLY A 220 -1.96 5.10 -16.45
C GLY A 220 -2.30 3.89 -15.58
N ASP A 221 -2.98 4.10 -14.46
CA ASP A 221 -3.42 3.03 -13.54
C ASP A 221 -4.70 2.38 -14.05
N ARG A 222 -4.57 1.46 -15.00
CA ARG A 222 -5.70 0.81 -15.65
C ARG A 222 -6.54 -0.03 -14.70
N GLU A 223 -5.92 -0.69 -13.73
CA GLU A 223 -6.62 -1.45 -12.69
C GLU A 223 -7.46 -0.51 -11.80
N GLY A 224 -6.84 0.57 -11.30
CA GLY A 224 -7.52 1.60 -10.51
C GLY A 224 -8.62 2.31 -11.32
N GLU A 225 -8.42 2.57 -12.62
CA GLU A 225 -9.44 3.14 -13.50
C GLU A 225 -10.64 2.19 -13.64
N ALA A 226 -10.40 0.89 -13.91
CA ALA A 226 -11.44 -0.11 -14.05
C ALA A 226 -12.27 -0.25 -12.76
N ALA A 227 -11.60 -0.35 -11.61
CA ALA A 227 -12.25 -0.42 -10.31
C ALA A 227 -13.11 0.82 -10.03
N THR A 228 -12.58 2.03 -10.32
CA THR A 228 -13.33 3.27 -10.13
C THR A 228 -14.56 3.33 -11.01
N LEU A 229 -14.44 2.97 -12.30
CA LEU A 229 -15.56 2.94 -13.24
C LEU A 229 -16.63 1.92 -12.81
N ASN A 230 -16.22 0.73 -12.37
CA ASN A 230 -17.13 -0.28 -11.85
C ASN A 230 -17.89 0.22 -10.61
N ASN A 231 -17.20 0.89 -9.68
CA ASN A 231 -17.83 1.45 -8.49
C ASN A 231 -18.83 2.57 -8.84
N ILE A 232 -18.51 3.45 -9.79
CA ILE A 232 -19.47 4.44 -10.31
C ILE A 232 -20.69 3.74 -10.89
N GLY A 233 -20.50 2.69 -11.70
CA GLY A 233 -21.57 1.88 -12.26
C GLY A 233 -22.47 1.27 -11.18
N LEU A 234 -21.89 0.74 -10.10
CA LEU A 234 -22.65 0.20 -8.95
C LEU A 234 -23.53 1.27 -8.30
N VAL A 235 -22.99 2.48 -8.09
CA VAL A 235 -23.77 3.59 -7.53
C VAL A 235 -24.93 3.95 -8.44
N TYR A 236 -24.72 4.13 -9.75
CA TYR A 236 -25.80 4.42 -10.70
C TYR A 236 -26.84 3.29 -10.77
N SER A 237 -26.40 2.04 -10.75
CA SER A 237 -27.31 0.89 -10.69
C SER A 237 -28.19 0.93 -9.44
N SER A 238 -27.63 1.28 -8.28
CA SER A 238 -28.37 1.39 -7.01
C SER A 238 -29.33 2.59 -6.97
N LEU A 239 -29.02 3.65 -7.72
CA LEU A 239 -29.92 4.81 -7.92
C LEU A 239 -31.03 4.52 -8.93
N GLY A 240 -31.02 3.37 -9.60
CA GLY A 240 -31.97 3.03 -10.65
C GLY A 240 -31.62 3.62 -12.03
N GLU A 241 -30.50 4.32 -12.15
CA GLU A 241 -30.00 4.94 -13.38
C GLU A 241 -29.29 3.88 -14.27
N LYS A 242 -30.06 2.92 -14.74
CA LYS A 242 -29.59 1.68 -15.40
C LYS A 242 -28.71 1.93 -16.63
N GLN A 243 -29.06 2.94 -17.44
CA GLN A 243 -28.30 3.26 -18.65
C GLN A 243 -26.91 3.85 -18.32
N GLU A 244 -26.85 4.71 -17.32
CA GLU A 244 -25.57 5.23 -16.85
C GLU A 244 -24.72 4.12 -16.22
N ALA A 245 -25.33 3.22 -15.45
CA ALA A 245 -24.62 2.05 -14.90
C ALA A 245 -23.97 1.22 -16.03
N LEU A 246 -24.73 0.85 -17.07
CA LEU A 246 -24.21 0.11 -18.21
C LEU A 246 -23.07 0.84 -18.92
N LYS A 247 -23.18 2.16 -19.07
CA LYS A 247 -22.14 2.99 -19.70
C LYS A 247 -20.81 2.89 -18.95
N TYR A 248 -20.84 2.92 -17.62
CA TYR A 248 -19.63 2.83 -16.81
C TYR A 248 -19.07 1.41 -16.75
N TYR A 249 -19.92 0.38 -16.61
CA TYR A 249 -19.48 -1.01 -16.66
C TYR A 249 -18.86 -1.38 -18.01
N ASN A 250 -19.42 -0.89 -19.12
CA ASN A 250 -18.86 -1.12 -20.45
C ASN A 250 -17.51 -0.43 -20.67
N GLN A 251 -17.18 0.61 -19.90
CA GLN A 251 -15.85 1.18 -19.89
C GLN A 251 -14.88 0.39 -18.99
N ALA A 252 -15.36 -0.16 -17.86
CA ALA A 252 -14.55 -0.93 -16.92
C ALA A 252 -14.14 -2.30 -17.51
N LEU A 253 -15.06 -3.01 -18.14
CA LEU A 253 -14.86 -4.38 -18.62
C LEU A 253 -13.63 -4.59 -19.51
N PRO A 254 -13.39 -3.78 -20.55
CA PRO A 254 -12.20 -3.94 -21.39
C PRO A 254 -10.89 -3.65 -20.63
N LEU A 255 -10.92 -2.80 -19.61
CA LEU A 255 -9.75 -2.50 -18.80
C LEU A 255 -9.38 -3.68 -17.90
N PHE A 256 -10.35 -4.34 -17.27
CA PHE A 256 -10.10 -5.57 -16.51
C PHE A 256 -9.52 -6.68 -17.38
N ARG A 257 -10.00 -6.81 -18.61
CA ARG A 257 -9.44 -7.76 -19.60
C ARG A 257 -7.99 -7.45 -19.94
N VAL A 258 -7.66 -6.18 -20.17
CA VAL A 258 -6.30 -5.74 -20.51
C VAL A 258 -5.31 -5.98 -19.36
N VAL A 259 -5.75 -5.84 -18.11
CA VAL A 259 -4.90 -6.09 -16.92
C VAL A 259 -4.96 -7.54 -16.43
N GLU A 260 -5.70 -8.40 -17.17
CA GLU A 260 -5.90 -9.81 -16.85
C GLU A 260 -6.51 -10.07 -15.46
N ASP A 261 -7.30 -9.10 -14.95
CA ASP A 261 -8.03 -9.24 -13.69
C ASP A 261 -9.34 -10.00 -13.94
N ARG A 262 -9.28 -11.33 -13.80
CA ARG A 262 -10.42 -12.23 -14.00
C ARG A 262 -11.54 -12.02 -13.00
N GLU A 263 -11.22 -11.64 -11.77
CA GLU A 263 -12.20 -11.39 -10.72
C GLU A 263 -12.98 -10.10 -10.99
N GLY A 264 -12.27 -9.02 -11.37
CA GLY A 264 -12.87 -7.76 -11.79
C GLY A 264 -13.72 -7.92 -13.07
N GLU A 265 -13.24 -8.70 -14.06
CA GLU A 265 -13.99 -9.04 -15.28
C GLU A 265 -15.31 -9.74 -14.92
N ALA A 266 -15.26 -10.84 -14.16
CA ALA A 266 -16.42 -11.62 -13.78
C ALA A 266 -17.43 -10.79 -12.95
N THR A 267 -16.93 -10.00 -12.00
CA THR A 267 -17.77 -9.11 -11.20
C THR A 267 -18.50 -8.09 -12.08
N THR A 268 -17.79 -7.47 -13.04
CA THR A 268 -18.38 -6.48 -13.94
C THR A 268 -19.41 -7.12 -14.88
N LEU A 269 -19.14 -8.31 -15.41
CA LEU A 269 -20.09 -9.07 -16.22
C LEU A 269 -21.37 -9.41 -15.43
N ASN A 270 -21.24 -9.85 -14.18
CA ASN A 270 -22.38 -10.09 -13.30
C ASN A 270 -23.19 -8.81 -13.04
N ASN A 271 -22.51 -7.68 -12.81
CA ASN A 271 -23.18 -6.40 -12.62
C ASN A 271 -23.96 -5.97 -13.86
N ILE A 272 -23.39 -6.12 -15.07
CA ILE A 272 -24.09 -5.85 -16.34
C ILE A 272 -25.30 -6.77 -16.48
N GLY A 273 -25.13 -8.07 -16.23
CA GLY A 273 -26.23 -9.04 -16.25
C GLY A 273 -27.38 -8.65 -15.31
N GLY A 274 -27.03 -8.24 -14.08
CA GLY A 274 -28.00 -7.76 -13.09
C GLY A 274 -28.78 -6.52 -13.54
N VAL A 275 -28.13 -5.60 -14.25
CA VAL A 275 -28.83 -4.44 -14.84
C VAL A 275 -29.82 -4.89 -15.92
N TYR A 276 -29.39 -5.74 -16.85
CA TYR A 276 -30.31 -6.27 -17.90
C TYR A 276 -31.47 -7.08 -17.31
N ASP A 277 -31.24 -7.90 -16.29
CA ASP A 277 -32.31 -8.59 -15.58
C ASP A 277 -33.30 -7.62 -14.96
N SER A 278 -32.82 -6.56 -14.34
CA SER A 278 -33.67 -5.49 -13.76
C SER A 278 -34.44 -4.65 -14.79
N LEU A 279 -34.01 -4.67 -16.06
CA LEU A 279 -34.71 -4.08 -17.20
C LEU A 279 -35.73 -5.07 -17.83
N GLY A 280 -35.76 -6.31 -17.37
CA GLY A 280 -36.59 -7.38 -17.95
C GLY A 280 -35.96 -8.04 -19.18
N GLU A 281 -34.75 -7.66 -19.56
CA GLU A 281 -34.02 -8.18 -20.74
C GLU A 281 -33.28 -9.48 -20.38
N LYS A 282 -34.05 -10.50 -19.99
CA LYS A 282 -33.52 -11.75 -19.40
C LYS A 282 -32.56 -12.50 -20.31
N GLN A 283 -32.72 -12.42 -21.63
CA GLN A 283 -31.82 -13.08 -22.58
C GLN A 283 -30.44 -12.42 -22.61
N GLU A 284 -30.39 -11.09 -22.60
CA GLU A 284 -29.14 -10.37 -22.50
C GLU A 284 -28.50 -10.60 -21.12
N ALA A 285 -29.26 -10.59 -20.03
CA ALA A 285 -28.78 -10.93 -18.71
C ALA A 285 -28.06 -12.28 -18.67
N LEU A 286 -28.68 -13.33 -19.18
CA LEU A 286 -28.11 -14.69 -19.28
C LEU A 286 -26.82 -14.73 -20.09
N LYS A 287 -26.73 -13.96 -21.17
CA LYS A 287 -25.54 -13.87 -22.00
C LYS A 287 -24.33 -13.34 -21.21
N TYR A 288 -24.53 -12.32 -20.35
CA TYR A 288 -23.47 -11.77 -19.49
C TYR A 288 -23.13 -12.71 -18.34
N TYR A 289 -24.10 -13.29 -17.66
CA TYR A 289 -23.87 -14.25 -16.58
C TYR A 289 -23.10 -15.51 -17.07
N ASN A 290 -23.31 -15.95 -18.30
CA ASN A 290 -22.59 -17.09 -18.87
C ASN A 290 -21.13 -16.78 -19.25
N GLN A 291 -20.73 -15.50 -19.28
CA GLN A 291 -19.35 -15.06 -19.53
C GLN A 291 -18.58 -14.83 -18.23
N ALA A 292 -19.28 -14.60 -17.12
CA ALA A 292 -18.70 -14.37 -15.80
C ALA A 292 -18.16 -15.66 -15.18
#